data_b2eb0f134a4ba9e3a2bf7181b0bc1872
#
_entry.id   b2eb0f134a4ba9e3a2bf7181b0bc1872
#
_cell.length_a   1.000
_cell.length_b   1.000
_cell.length_c   1.000
_cell.angle_alpha   90.00
_cell.angle_beta   90.00
_cell.angle_gamma   90.00
#
_symmetry.space_group_name_H-M   'P 1'
#
loop_
_entity.id
_entity.type
_entity.pdbx_description
1 polymer ?
#
loop_
_entity_poly.entity_id
_entity_poly.type
_entity_poly.pdbx_seq_one_letter_code
_entity_poly.pdbx_strand_id
1 'polypeptide(L)'
;MTENIRLDKGDIAPAFSLPDDTGSTVSLADYAGRRVIVYFYPRANTPGCTTEACDFSERLEEFNDASLDVIGISPDTPEQLATFRADHDLTITLLSDTSKEVMKAWGAFGEKQNYGRTVEGVIRSTFLVDAGGTIARAQYNVRASGHVGRILRDWLA
;
A
#
# COMPACT_ATOMS: atom_id res chain seq x y z
N MET A 1 -1.40 23.96 -11.99
CA MET A 1 -2.22 22.76 -12.21
C MET A 1 -1.36 21.53 -11.99
N THR A 2 -1.78 20.70 -11.08
CA THR A 2 -1.03 19.50 -10.73
C THR A 2 -1.64 18.33 -11.48
N GLU A 3 -0.86 17.70 -12.32
CA GLU A 3 -1.28 16.46 -12.94
C GLU A 3 -1.05 15.32 -11.95
N ASN A 4 -2.06 14.48 -11.77
CA ASN A 4 -1.89 13.25 -10.98
C ASN A 4 -1.10 12.25 -11.80
N ILE A 5 0.02 11.81 -11.24
CA ILE A 5 0.78 10.70 -11.81
C ILE A 5 -0.06 9.44 -11.64
N ARG A 6 -0.15 8.64 -12.68
CA ARG A 6 -0.80 7.33 -12.63
C ARG A 6 0.15 6.28 -13.16
N LEU A 7 0.35 5.23 -12.40
CA LEU A 7 1.11 4.06 -12.85
C LEU A 7 0.16 3.05 -13.48
N ASP A 8 0.64 2.34 -14.45
CA ASP A 8 -0.14 1.35 -15.15
C ASP A 8 0.70 0.09 -15.37
N LYS A 9 0.05 -0.98 -15.78
CA LYS A 9 0.72 -2.23 -16.11
C LYS A 9 1.84 -1.97 -17.11
N GLY A 10 3.03 -2.46 -16.79
CA GLY A 10 4.23 -2.30 -17.62
C GLY A 10 5.14 -1.16 -17.17
N ASP A 11 4.65 -0.25 -16.33
CA ASP A 11 5.49 0.83 -15.82
C ASP A 11 6.50 0.29 -14.81
N ILE A 12 7.67 0.93 -14.74
CA ILE A 12 8.65 0.60 -13.70
C ILE A 12 8.13 1.15 -12.38
N ALA A 13 8.08 0.30 -11.34
CA ALA A 13 7.67 0.73 -10.02
C ALA A 13 8.71 1.70 -9.46
N PRO A 14 8.31 2.91 -9.01
CA PRO A 14 9.27 3.86 -8.43
C PRO A 14 9.93 3.29 -7.18
N ALA A 15 11.25 3.42 -7.09
CA ALA A 15 12.01 2.95 -5.94
C ALA A 15 11.64 3.74 -4.68
N PHE A 16 11.73 3.09 -3.53
CA PHE A 16 11.55 3.76 -2.26
C PHE A 16 12.43 3.11 -1.19
N SER A 17 12.70 3.88 -0.14
CA SER A 17 13.33 3.41 1.10
C SER A 17 12.65 4.16 2.24
N LEU A 18 11.92 3.45 3.07
CA LEU A 18 11.10 4.04 4.13
C LEU A 18 11.32 3.28 5.45
N PRO A 19 11.17 3.96 6.59
CA PRO A 19 11.23 3.27 7.88
C PRO A 19 9.94 2.48 8.12
N ASP A 20 10.09 1.32 8.75
CA ASP A 20 8.96 0.55 9.23
C ASP A 20 8.57 1.00 10.64
N ASP A 21 7.65 0.26 11.27
CA ASP A 21 7.17 0.58 12.62
C ASP A 21 8.22 0.37 13.71
N THR A 22 9.35 -0.28 13.40
CA THR A 22 10.48 -0.45 14.33
C THR A 22 11.59 0.58 14.10
N GLY A 23 11.48 1.38 13.03
CA GLY A 23 12.51 2.33 12.61
C GLY A 23 13.53 1.75 11.65
N SER A 24 13.42 0.47 11.30
CA SER A 24 14.30 -0.16 10.31
C SER A 24 13.93 0.27 8.91
N THR A 25 14.93 0.51 8.07
CA THR A 25 14.69 0.92 6.67
C THR A 25 14.33 -0.29 5.81
N VAL A 26 13.24 -0.16 5.06
CA VAL A 26 12.78 -1.16 4.09
C VAL A 26 12.74 -0.50 2.72
N SER A 27 13.36 -1.15 1.73
CA SER A 27 13.45 -0.63 0.37
C SER A 27 12.72 -1.57 -0.60
N LEU A 28 12.18 -1.01 -1.68
CA LEU A 28 11.57 -1.84 -2.73
C LEU A 28 12.58 -2.84 -3.29
N ALA A 29 13.86 -2.45 -3.38
CA ALA A 29 14.93 -3.32 -3.85
C ALA A 29 15.10 -4.60 -3.00
N ASP A 30 14.66 -4.58 -1.75
CA ASP A 30 14.71 -5.75 -0.87
C ASP A 30 13.82 -6.89 -1.39
N TYR A 31 12.88 -6.58 -2.25
CA TYR A 31 11.94 -7.53 -2.85
C TYR A 31 12.31 -7.92 -4.29
N ALA A 32 13.50 -7.54 -4.76
CA ALA A 32 13.97 -7.93 -6.10
C ALA A 32 13.96 -9.46 -6.24
N GLY A 33 13.40 -9.95 -7.34
CA GLY A 33 13.22 -11.39 -7.58
C GLY A 33 11.96 -11.97 -6.94
N ARG A 34 11.14 -11.15 -6.25
CA ARG A 34 9.89 -11.58 -5.59
C ARG A 34 8.76 -10.66 -6.01
N ARG A 35 7.54 -11.17 -6.01
CA ARG A 35 6.36 -10.34 -6.21
C ARG A 35 5.94 -9.72 -4.89
N VAL A 36 5.44 -8.48 -4.94
CA VAL A 36 4.99 -7.78 -3.74
C VAL A 36 3.72 -6.98 -4.02
N ILE A 37 2.77 -7.03 -3.08
CA ILE A 37 1.61 -6.14 -3.07
C ILE A 37 2.03 -4.90 -2.30
N VAL A 38 1.91 -3.73 -2.93
CA VAL A 38 2.15 -2.43 -2.28
C VAL A 38 0.83 -1.69 -2.27
N TYR A 39 0.32 -1.35 -1.08
CA TYR A 39 -0.91 -0.57 -1.01
C TYR A 39 -0.73 0.68 -0.15
N PHE A 40 -1.45 1.73 -0.52
CA PHE A 40 -1.41 3.02 0.14
C PHE A 40 -2.75 3.29 0.82
N TYR A 41 -2.70 3.78 2.05
CA TYR A 41 -3.88 4.11 2.82
C TYR A 41 -3.68 5.41 3.60
N PRO A 42 -4.77 6.16 3.89
CA PRO A 42 -4.62 7.52 4.39
C PRO A 42 -4.22 7.62 5.86
N ARG A 43 -4.65 6.69 6.72
CA ARG A 43 -4.38 6.86 8.16
C ARG A 43 -4.61 5.57 8.95
N ALA A 44 -3.62 5.22 9.77
CA ALA A 44 -3.72 4.09 10.70
C ALA A 44 -4.88 4.29 11.68
N ASN A 45 -5.47 3.19 12.14
CA ASN A 45 -6.55 3.16 13.14
C ASN A 45 -7.86 3.85 12.72
N THR A 46 -8.03 4.15 11.42
CA THR A 46 -9.35 4.52 10.89
C THR A 46 -10.10 3.26 10.44
N PRO A 47 -11.45 3.26 10.41
CA PRO A 47 -12.21 2.03 10.14
C PRO A 47 -11.83 1.30 8.86
N GLY A 48 -11.78 2.01 7.72
CA GLY A 48 -11.46 1.39 6.44
C GLY A 48 -10.02 0.88 6.37
N CYS A 49 -9.07 1.65 6.90
CA CYS A 49 -7.66 1.26 6.90
C CYS A 49 -7.44 0.07 7.84
N THR A 50 -8.13 0.02 8.97
CA THR A 50 -8.08 -1.10 9.89
C THR A 50 -8.63 -2.37 9.25
N THR A 51 -9.77 -2.28 8.58
CA THR A 51 -10.37 -3.41 7.85
C THR A 51 -9.40 -3.96 6.81
N GLU A 52 -8.82 -3.10 6.00
CA GLU A 52 -7.90 -3.49 4.94
C GLU A 52 -6.65 -4.17 5.51
N ALA A 53 -6.04 -3.56 6.53
CA ALA A 53 -4.82 -4.10 7.15
C ALA A 53 -5.09 -5.44 7.86
N CYS A 54 -6.21 -5.58 8.55
CA CYS A 54 -6.59 -6.82 9.21
C CYS A 54 -6.85 -7.92 8.18
N ASP A 55 -7.54 -7.61 7.09
CA ASP A 55 -7.82 -8.57 6.04
C ASP A 55 -6.53 -9.07 5.38
N PHE A 56 -5.59 -8.18 5.08
CA PHE A 56 -4.28 -8.59 4.55
C PHE A 56 -3.51 -9.44 5.57
N SER A 57 -3.53 -9.08 6.85
CA SER A 57 -2.81 -9.83 7.89
C SER A 57 -3.39 -11.22 8.09
N GLU A 58 -4.72 -11.35 8.10
CA GLU A 58 -5.41 -12.63 8.23
C GLU A 58 -5.13 -13.55 7.06
N ARG A 59 -4.92 -13.00 5.88
CA ARG A 59 -4.69 -13.76 4.65
C ARG A 59 -3.25 -13.75 4.19
N LEU A 60 -2.32 -13.25 5.02
CA LEU A 60 -0.91 -13.14 4.64
C LEU A 60 -0.32 -14.49 4.24
N GLU A 61 -0.68 -15.55 4.91
CA GLU A 61 -0.22 -16.90 4.58
C GLU A 61 -0.62 -17.30 3.15
N GLU A 62 -1.84 -16.97 2.74
CA GLU A 62 -2.30 -17.24 1.37
C GLU A 62 -1.47 -16.47 0.34
N PHE A 63 -1.13 -15.21 0.63
CA PHE A 63 -0.26 -14.41 -0.24
C PHE A 63 1.16 -15.00 -0.26
N ASN A 64 1.71 -15.36 0.88
CA ASN A 64 3.05 -15.94 0.97
C ASN A 64 3.13 -17.29 0.24
N ASP A 65 2.07 -18.10 0.31
CA ASP A 65 2.00 -19.36 -0.43
C ASP A 65 2.02 -19.13 -1.95
N ALA A 66 1.53 -17.98 -2.40
CA ALA A 66 1.59 -17.57 -3.81
C ALA A 66 2.88 -16.82 -4.15
N SER A 67 3.86 -16.81 -3.25
CA SER A 67 5.14 -16.08 -3.38
C SER A 67 4.96 -14.56 -3.45
N LEU A 68 4.01 -14.03 -2.70
CA LEU A 68 3.74 -12.60 -2.58
C LEU A 68 3.97 -12.12 -1.16
N ASP A 69 4.61 -10.96 -1.04
CA ASP A 69 4.67 -10.20 0.21
C ASP A 69 3.67 -9.05 0.15
N VAL A 70 3.34 -8.47 1.29
CA VAL A 70 2.39 -7.35 1.38
C VAL A 70 3.02 -6.21 2.18
N ILE A 71 3.01 -5.01 1.59
CA ILE A 71 3.50 -3.79 2.21
C ILE A 71 2.37 -2.76 2.23
N GLY A 72 2.07 -2.21 3.41
CA GLY A 72 1.17 -1.07 3.55
C GLY A 72 1.96 0.20 3.81
N ILE A 73 1.65 1.28 3.10
CA ILE A 73 2.33 2.58 3.22
C ILE A 73 1.31 3.67 3.55
N SER A 74 1.61 4.46 4.57
CA SER A 74 0.77 5.59 4.98
C SER A 74 1.65 6.76 5.41
N PRO A 75 1.08 7.98 5.57
CA PRO A 75 1.83 9.13 6.08
C PRO A 75 2.02 9.13 7.60
N ASP A 76 1.57 8.08 8.28
CA ASP A 76 1.74 7.96 9.73
C ASP A 76 3.22 7.82 10.12
N THR A 77 3.55 8.22 11.35
CA THR A 77 4.90 8.04 11.91
C THR A 77 5.15 6.56 12.25
N PRO A 78 6.42 6.15 12.40
CA PRO A 78 6.72 4.78 12.86
C PRO A 78 6.04 4.44 14.19
N GLU A 79 5.96 5.39 15.11
CA GLU A 79 5.31 5.19 16.41
C GLU A 79 3.81 4.94 16.27
N GLN A 80 3.15 5.68 15.36
CA GLN A 80 1.73 5.47 15.07
C GLN A 80 1.50 4.10 14.42
N LEU A 81 2.41 3.68 13.56
CA LEU A 81 2.34 2.35 12.93
C LEU A 81 2.57 1.22 13.94
N ALA A 82 3.48 1.43 14.91
CA ALA A 82 3.70 0.45 15.97
C ALA A 82 2.44 0.27 16.82
N THR A 83 1.74 1.37 17.15
CA THR A 83 0.46 1.33 17.85
C THR A 83 -0.60 0.60 17.04
N PHE A 84 -0.68 0.89 15.75
CA PHE A 84 -1.61 0.25 14.82
C PHE A 84 -1.40 -1.27 14.79
N ARG A 85 -0.14 -1.68 14.67
CA ARG A 85 0.23 -3.11 14.68
C ARG A 85 -0.19 -3.77 15.99
N ALA A 86 0.12 -3.14 17.12
CA ALA A 86 -0.18 -3.69 18.44
C ALA A 86 -1.69 -3.78 18.70
N ASP A 87 -2.44 -2.77 18.28
CA ASP A 87 -3.90 -2.71 18.50
C ASP A 87 -4.64 -3.81 17.74
N HIS A 88 -4.10 -4.27 16.62
CA HIS A 88 -4.81 -5.17 15.70
C HIS A 88 -4.03 -6.44 15.36
N ASP A 89 -2.89 -6.68 16.00
CA ASP A 89 -2.04 -7.86 15.75
C ASP A 89 -1.67 -8.01 14.27
N LEU A 90 -1.28 -6.91 13.63
CA LEU A 90 -0.97 -6.91 12.21
C LEU A 90 0.35 -7.61 11.93
N THR A 91 0.38 -8.41 10.86
CA THR A 91 1.54 -9.19 10.47
C THR A 91 2.20 -8.73 9.17
N ILE A 92 1.53 -7.86 8.43
CA ILE A 92 2.08 -7.28 7.20
C ILE A 92 3.15 -6.23 7.52
N THR A 93 3.99 -5.90 6.53
CA THR A 93 4.96 -4.82 6.66
C THR A 93 4.25 -3.47 6.58
N LEU A 94 4.53 -2.59 7.54
CA LEU A 94 3.96 -1.25 7.60
C LEU A 94 5.07 -0.22 7.47
N LEU A 95 4.98 0.66 6.48
CA LEU A 95 6.00 1.67 6.19
C LEU A 95 5.46 3.08 6.36
N SER A 96 6.33 3.96 6.84
CA SER A 96 6.02 5.37 7.14
C SER A 96 6.54 6.27 6.03
N ASP A 97 5.62 6.99 5.37
CA ASP A 97 5.94 7.98 4.33
C ASP A 97 5.43 9.36 4.75
N THR A 98 6.03 9.90 5.82
CA THR A 98 5.58 11.18 6.39
C THR A 98 5.74 12.35 5.44
N SER A 99 6.73 12.32 4.54
CA SER A 99 6.92 13.37 3.53
C SER A 99 5.91 13.28 2.38
N LYS A 100 5.26 12.12 2.22
CA LYS A 100 4.33 11.82 1.12
C LYS A 100 4.99 11.77 -0.25
N GLU A 101 6.33 11.78 -0.30
CA GLU A 101 7.06 11.75 -1.58
C GLU A 101 6.85 10.44 -2.33
N VAL A 102 6.86 9.30 -1.62
CA VAL A 102 6.67 7.99 -2.23
C VAL A 102 5.26 7.87 -2.79
N MET A 103 4.25 8.23 -1.99
CA MET A 103 2.87 8.13 -2.47
C MET A 103 2.60 9.06 -3.64
N LYS A 104 3.24 10.22 -3.69
CA LYS A 104 3.15 11.12 -4.85
C LYS A 104 3.78 10.48 -6.09
N ALA A 105 4.94 9.85 -5.94
CA ALA A 105 5.63 9.17 -7.04
C ALA A 105 4.79 8.01 -7.62
N TRP A 106 3.98 7.36 -6.77
CA TRP A 106 3.12 6.25 -7.18
C TRP A 106 1.72 6.70 -7.61
N GLY A 107 1.44 8.00 -7.58
CA GLY A 107 0.12 8.52 -7.91
C GLY A 107 -0.94 8.30 -6.86
N ALA A 108 -0.54 7.92 -5.65
CA ALA A 108 -1.45 7.62 -4.54
C ALA A 108 -1.72 8.84 -3.65
N PHE A 109 -1.31 10.02 -4.09
CA PHE A 109 -1.57 11.28 -3.41
C PHE A 109 -1.88 12.36 -4.44
N GLY A 110 -2.94 13.10 -4.22
CA GLY A 110 -3.33 14.18 -5.13
C GLY A 110 -4.76 14.62 -4.88
N GLU A 111 -5.36 15.21 -5.90
CA GLU A 111 -6.74 15.67 -5.81
C GLU A 111 -7.71 14.49 -5.84
N LYS A 112 -8.68 14.54 -4.94
CA LYS A 112 -9.76 13.56 -4.89
C LYS A 112 -11.06 14.25 -4.53
N GLN A 113 -12.18 13.64 -4.92
CA GLN A 113 -13.51 14.13 -4.58
C GLN A 113 -13.93 13.62 -3.20
N ASN A 114 -14.45 14.51 -2.38
CA ASN A 114 -14.96 14.16 -1.07
C ASN A 114 -16.20 15.02 -0.77
N TYR A 115 -17.38 14.40 -0.80
CA TYR A 115 -18.67 15.07 -0.58
C TYR A 115 -18.86 16.29 -1.49
N GLY A 116 -18.57 16.15 -2.79
CA GLY A 116 -18.71 17.22 -3.77
C GLY A 116 -17.61 18.26 -3.76
N ARG A 117 -16.61 18.10 -2.89
CA ARG A 117 -15.45 18.98 -2.82
C ARG A 117 -14.22 18.29 -3.37
N THR A 118 -13.36 19.05 -4.04
CA THR A 118 -12.03 18.59 -4.42
C THR A 118 -11.09 18.85 -3.25
N VAL A 119 -10.49 17.79 -2.72
CA VAL A 119 -9.50 17.89 -1.65
C VAL A 119 -8.21 17.19 -2.08
N GLU A 120 -7.09 17.61 -1.51
CA GLU A 120 -5.82 16.94 -1.73
C GLU A 120 -5.58 15.96 -0.57
N GLY A 121 -5.19 14.75 -0.89
CA GLY A 121 -4.93 13.74 0.12
C GLY A 121 -4.51 12.41 -0.47
N VAL A 122 -4.39 11.42 0.39
CA VAL A 122 -4.03 10.06 -0.02
C VAL A 122 -5.17 9.42 -0.78
N ILE A 123 -4.84 8.88 -1.94
CA ILE A 123 -5.76 8.10 -2.77
C ILE A 123 -5.49 6.64 -2.46
N ARG A 124 -6.46 5.94 -1.85
CA ARG A 124 -6.31 4.52 -1.52
C ARG A 124 -6.06 3.72 -2.80
N SER A 125 -4.90 3.10 -2.88
CA SER A 125 -4.43 2.47 -4.12
C SER A 125 -3.69 1.18 -3.80
N THR A 126 -3.73 0.22 -4.72
CA THR A 126 -3.05 -1.06 -4.55
C THR A 126 -2.37 -1.47 -5.84
N PHE A 127 -1.16 -1.99 -5.71
CA PHE A 127 -0.31 -2.37 -6.85
C PHE A 127 0.23 -3.76 -6.63
N LEU A 128 0.35 -4.52 -7.72
CA LEU A 128 1.14 -5.76 -7.76
C LEU A 128 2.41 -5.44 -8.51
N VAL A 129 3.55 -5.59 -7.85
CA VAL A 129 4.87 -5.41 -8.46
C VAL A 129 5.44 -6.80 -8.71
N ASP A 130 5.86 -7.07 -9.96
CA ASP A 130 6.42 -8.36 -10.31
C ASP A 130 7.89 -8.48 -9.87
N ALA A 131 8.45 -9.67 -10.04
CA ALA A 131 9.81 -9.96 -9.62
C ALA A 131 10.87 -9.09 -10.30
N GLY A 132 10.56 -8.54 -11.46
CA GLY A 132 11.45 -7.65 -12.20
C GLY A 132 11.33 -6.17 -11.82
N GLY A 133 10.45 -5.84 -10.87
CA GLY A 133 10.26 -4.45 -10.45
C GLY A 133 9.30 -3.65 -11.31
N THR A 134 8.49 -4.31 -12.13
CA THR A 134 7.51 -3.69 -13.02
C THR A 134 6.11 -3.85 -12.44
N ILE A 135 5.26 -2.85 -12.66
CA ILE A 135 3.85 -2.91 -12.24
C ILE A 135 3.11 -3.96 -13.08
N ALA A 136 2.60 -4.98 -12.42
CA ALA A 136 1.77 -6.01 -13.06
C ALA A 136 0.29 -5.68 -12.97
N ARG A 137 -0.13 -5.04 -11.89
CA ARG A 137 -1.50 -4.58 -11.66
C ARG A 137 -1.46 -3.25 -10.92
N ALA A 138 -2.37 -2.35 -11.25
CA ALA A 138 -2.54 -1.08 -10.56
C ALA A 138 -4.03 -0.77 -10.41
N GLN A 139 -4.43 -0.39 -9.20
CA GLN A 139 -5.82 -0.02 -8.94
C GLN A 139 -5.85 1.18 -8.01
N TYR A 140 -6.48 2.25 -8.49
CA TYR A 140 -6.66 3.50 -7.74
C TYR A 140 -8.09 3.61 -7.22
N ASN A 141 -8.29 4.47 -6.23
CA ASN A 141 -9.62 4.72 -5.63
C ASN A 141 -10.29 3.44 -5.14
N VAL A 142 -9.52 2.64 -4.41
CA VAL A 142 -9.94 1.34 -3.91
C VAL A 142 -10.88 1.51 -2.72
N ARG A 143 -11.91 0.68 -2.65
CA ARG A 143 -12.75 0.54 -1.45
C ARG A 143 -12.11 -0.51 -0.54
N ALA A 144 -11.96 -0.18 0.74
CA ALA A 144 -11.33 -1.09 1.71
C ALA A 144 -12.15 -2.36 1.93
N SER A 145 -13.47 -2.23 1.95
CA SER A 145 -14.39 -3.36 2.22
C SER A 145 -14.31 -4.41 1.09
N GLY A 146 -13.95 -5.64 1.45
CA GLY A 146 -13.87 -6.76 0.50
C GLY A 146 -12.70 -6.69 -0.48
N HIS A 147 -11.84 -5.69 -0.38
CA HIS A 147 -10.75 -5.47 -1.34
C HIS A 147 -9.76 -6.62 -1.37
N VAL A 148 -9.33 -7.10 -0.21
CA VAL A 148 -8.34 -8.18 -0.11
C VAL A 148 -8.87 -9.47 -0.71
N GLY A 149 -10.15 -9.78 -0.48
CA GLY A 149 -10.77 -10.95 -1.11
C GLY A 149 -10.81 -10.85 -2.63
N ARG A 150 -11.07 -9.66 -3.16
CA ARG A 150 -11.04 -9.41 -4.61
C ARG A 150 -9.64 -9.60 -5.18
N ILE A 151 -8.60 -9.13 -4.48
CA ILE A 151 -7.21 -9.32 -4.91
C ILE A 151 -6.87 -10.81 -4.95
N LEU A 152 -7.20 -11.56 -3.92
CA LEU A 152 -6.95 -13.00 -3.88
C LEU A 152 -7.62 -13.72 -5.05
N ARG A 153 -8.87 -13.37 -5.34
CA ARG A 153 -9.61 -13.98 -6.44
C ARG A 153 -9.07 -13.59 -7.82
N ASP A 154 -8.79 -12.31 -8.02
CA ASP A 154 -8.55 -11.75 -9.36
C ASP A 154 -7.06 -11.67 -9.72
N TRP A 155 -6.17 -11.52 -8.74
CA TRP A 155 -4.75 -11.27 -8.99
C TRP A 155 -3.86 -12.50 -8.77
N LEU A 156 -4.32 -13.49 -8.03
CA LEU A 156 -3.55 -14.70 -7.75
C LEU A 156 -3.97 -15.90 -8.59
N ALA A 157 -5.01 -15.75 -9.36
CA ALA A 157 -5.49 -16.82 -10.24
C ALA A 157 -4.56 -17.06 -11.43
#